data_e35e693d22d74d7967ef0343b8b11741
#
_entry.id   e35e693d22d74d7967ef0343b8b11741
#
_cell.length_a   1.000
_cell.length_b   1.000
_cell.length_c   1.000
_cell.angle_alpha   90.00
_cell.angle_beta   90.00
_cell.angle_gamma   90.00
#
_symmetry.space_group_name_H-M   'P 1'
#
loop_
_entity.id
_entity.type
_entity.pdbx_description
1 polymer ?
#
loop_
_entity_poly.entity_id
_entity_poly.type
_entity_poly.pdbx_seq_one_letter_code
_entity_poly.pdbx_strand_id
1 'polypeptide(L)'
;MLWFNTWKQYYWFFWIFSIIGLSILGVKQATEQAYDGDYITENSISIKSTDTLKLKMFSNNRYEYDASRSGSFYLKYDIHGNKIIYSSNIRLIVRSTNDSVAKVFLEYKAEGSSFDNAKKRAEAIDYQYTFMNNTLTLNSYFTTDIVNKYREQEVKVVLYLPIGTVLFADNNTYSYHSNSSHYKDILNNGDEEKYLLIQKYKTICLDCPKSDSIKYKPENEILENRINKSYDWITRNVNK
;
A
#
# COMPACT_ATOMS: atom_id res chain seq x y z
N MET A 1 -64.75 1.59 18.65
CA MET A 1 -64.16 1.25 17.34
C MET A 1 -63.44 2.39 16.65
N LEU A 2 -63.50 3.65 17.09
CA LEU A 2 -62.87 4.84 16.54
C LEU A 2 -61.37 5.04 16.98
N TRP A 3 -60.99 4.49 18.12
CA TRP A 3 -59.63 4.66 18.67
C TRP A 3 -58.54 3.90 17.89
N PHE A 4 -58.85 2.77 17.32
CA PHE A 4 -57.87 1.97 16.56
C PHE A 4 -57.47 2.58 15.21
N ASN A 5 -58.26 3.47 14.62
CA ASN A 5 -57.95 4.10 13.34
C ASN A 5 -56.95 5.27 13.46
N THR A 6 -57.01 5.98 14.60
CA THR A 6 -56.12 7.14 14.85
C THR A 6 -54.67 6.68 15.08
N TRP A 7 -54.46 5.56 15.81
CA TRP A 7 -53.11 5.01 16.04
C TRP A 7 -52.42 4.58 14.76
N LYS A 8 -53.12 3.98 13.76
CA LYS A 8 -52.57 3.60 12.46
C LYS A 8 -52.07 4.81 11.67
N GLN A 9 -52.74 5.94 11.74
CA GLN A 9 -52.30 7.18 11.07
C GLN A 9 -50.99 7.71 11.69
N TYR A 10 -50.84 7.69 13.03
CA TYR A 10 -49.61 8.12 13.68
C TYR A 10 -48.41 7.24 13.34
N TYR A 11 -48.58 5.91 13.26
CA TYR A 11 -47.52 4.99 12.83
C TYR A 11 -47.03 5.32 11.42
N TRP A 12 -47.91 5.68 10.50
CA TRP A 12 -47.57 6.00 9.13
C TRP A 12 -46.75 7.30 9.05
N PHE A 13 -47.10 8.33 9.81
CA PHE A 13 -46.34 9.55 9.95
C PHE A 13 -44.94 9.30 10.53
N PHE A 14 -44.84 8.54 11.62
CA PHE A 14 -43.55 8.19 12.20
C PHE A 14 -42.67 7.41 11.22
N TRP A 15 -43.24 6.50 10.44
CA TRP A 15 -42.52 5.73 9.44
C TRP A 15 -41.95 6.64 8.34
N ILE A 16 -42.74 7.57 7.80
CA ILE A 16 -42.30 8.57 6.81
C ILE A 16 -41.18 9.44 7.37
N PHE A 17 -41.36 9.99 8.59
CA PHE A 17 -40.34 10.83 9.23
C PHE A 17 -39.03 10.05 9.47
N SER A 18 -39.10 8.76 9.81
CA SER A 18 -37.94 7.91 9.95
C SER A 18 -37.19 7.72 8.63
N ILE A 19 -37.90 7.50 7.53
CA ILE A 19 -37.29 7.37 6.19
C ILE A 19 -36.61 8.68 5.79
N ILE A 20 -37.28 9.81 5.97
CA ILE A 20 -36.70 11.13 5.66
C ILE A 20 -35.46 11.37 6.51
N GLY A 21 -35.53 11.11 7.80
CA GLY A 21 -34.40 11.25 8.73
C GLY A 21 -33.21 10.37 8.33
N LEU A 22 -33.45 9.10 8.02
CA LEU A 22 -32.42 8.17 7.55
C LEU A 22 -31.81 8.60 6.20
N SER A 23 -32.63 9.12 5.30
CA SER A 23 -32.17 9.63 3.99
C SER A 23 -31.22 10.83 4.17
N ILE A 24 -31.58 11.77 5.04
CA ILE A 24 -30.74 12.94 5.34
C ILE A 24 -29.41 12.50 5.97
N LEU A 25 -29.44 11.58 6.93
CA LEU A 25 -28.24 11.03 7.54
C LEU A 25 -27.36 10.28 6.54
N GLY A 26 -27.97 9.50 5.64
CA GLY A 26 -27.27 8.78 4.58
C GLY A 26 -26.56 9.71 3.61
N VAL A 27 -27.25 10.76 3.14
CA VAL A 27 -26.65 11.78 2.26
C VAL A 27 -25.50 12.49 2.99
N LYS A 28 -25.70 12.89 4.24
CA LYS A 28 -24.65 13.54 5.04
C LYS A 28 -23.42 12.63 5.20
N GLN A 29 -23.61 11.35 5.47
CA GLN A 29 -22.50 10.39 5.58
C GLN A 29 -21.77 10.20 4.25
N ALA A 30 -22.50 10.10 3.14
CA ALA A 30 -21.91 9.99 1.81
C ALA A 30 -21.10 11.24 1.42
N THR A 31 -21.63 12.43 1.72
CA THR A 31 -20.89 13.69 1.43
C THR A 31 -19.65 13.89 2.29
N GLU A 32 -19.59 13.30 3.47
CA GLU A 32 -18.40 13.33 4.35
C GLU A 32 -17.20 12.54 3.81
N GLN A 33 -17.40 11.68 2.79
CA GLN A 33 -16.40 10.81 2.15
C GLN A 33 -16.36 11.01 0.63
N ALA A 34 -16.87 12.13 0.13
CA ALA A 34 -17.06 12.34 -1.32
C ALA A 34 -15.80 12.76 -2.06
N TYR A 35 -14.74 13.17 -1.35
CA TYR A 35 -13.53 13.70 -1.94
C TYR A 35 -12.30 13.01 -1.38
N ASP A 36 -11.41 12.60 -2.27
CA ASP A 36 -10.07 12.13 -1.94
C ASP A 36 -9.11 13.31 -1.80
N GLY A 37 -8.22 13.23 -0.83
CA GLY A 37 -7.11 14.17 -0.65
C GLY A 37 -5.82 13.42 -0.36
N ASP A 38 -4.73 13.90 -0.92
CA ASP A 38 -3.40 13.35 -0.71
C ASP A 38 -2.40 14.42 -0.27
N TYR A 39 -1.39 13.96 0.44
CA TYR A 39 -0.22 14.72 0.84
C TYR A 39 1.02 13.86 0.63
N ILE A 40 2.03 14.38 -0.03
CA ILE A 40 3.23 13.62 -0.41
C ILE A 40 4.46 14.26 0.22
N THR A 41 5.31 13.43 0.81
CA THR A 41 6.66 13.82 1.25
C THR A 41 7.71 12.97 0.55
N GLU A 42 8.84 13.58 0.21
CA GLU A 42 9.99 12.93 -0.40
C GLU A 42 11.22 13.12 0.50
N ASN A 43 11.89 12.03 0.82
CA ASN A 43 13.12 12.04 1.60
C ASN A 43 14.18 11.19 0.91
N SER A 44 15.38 11.73 0.78
CA SER A 44 16.53 10.98 0.27
C SER A 44 17.17 10.16 1.40
N ILE A 45 17.57 8.92 1.09
CA ILE A 45 18.35 8.09 1.98
C ILE A 45 19.73 7.81 1.37
N SER A 46 20.77 8.01 2.18
CA SER A 46 22.16 7.86 1.71
C SER A 46 22.54 6.37 1.71
N ILE A 47 22.33 5.71 0.56
CA ILE A 47 22.79 4.35 0.32
C ILE A 47 23.56 4.33 -1.02
N LYS A 48 24.69 3.62 -1.05
CA LYS A 48 25.48 3.44 -2.28
C LYS A 48 24.91 2.30 -3.12
N SER A 49 25.07 2.41 -4.44
CA SER A 49 24.61 1.38 -5.38
C SER A 49 25.24 0.00 -5.18
N THR A 50 26.32 -0.12 -4.41
CA THR A 50 26.98 -1.40 -4.08
C THR A 50 26.58 -1.94 -2.71
N ASP A 51 25.83 -1.17 -1.94
CA ASP A 51 25.45 -1.56 -0.57
C ASP A 51 24.21 -2.43 -0.56
N THR A 52 24.03 -3.14 0.55
CA THR A 52 22.80 -3.87 0.82
C THR A 52 21.89 -3.02 1.70
N LEU A 53 20.70 -2.70 1.20
CA LEU A 53 19.60 -2.13 1.98
C LEU A 53 18.83 -3.24 2.67
N LYS A 54 18.74 -3.21 3.98
CA LYS A 54 17.83 -4.04 4.76
C LYS A 54 16.51 -3.27 4.97
N LEU A 55 15.40 -3.91 4.64
CA LEU A 55 14.06 -3.35 4.79
C LEU A 55 13.26 -4.18 5.76
N LYS A 56 12.70 -3.57 6.80
CA LYS A 56 11.87 -4.26 7.79
C LYS A 56 10.75 -3.39 8.32
N MET A 57 9.69 -4.03 8.82
CA MET A 57 8.63 -3.36 9.54
C MET A 57 8.92 -3.36 11.04
N PHE A 58 8.52 -2.30 11.72
CA PHE A 58 8.57 -2.18 13.17
C PHE A 58 7.16 -2.16 13.73
N SER A 59 6.87 -3.08 14.65
CA SER A 59 5.64 -3.11 15.42
C SER A 59 5.93 -2.66 16.85
N ASN A 60 5.13 -1.76 17.38
CA ASN A 60 5.23 -1.37 18.78
C ASN A 60 4.49 -2.42 19.63
N ASN A 61 5.15 -3.00 20.62
CA ASN A 61 4.58 -4.00 21.54
C ASN A 61 3.25 -3.56 22.18
N ARG A 62 3.04 -2.26 22.35
CA ARG A 62 1.78 -1.70 22.85
C ARG A 62 0.58 -1.96 21.92
N TYR A 63 0.85 -2.16 20.61
CA TYR A 63 -0.15 -2.34 19.55
C TYR A 63 0.07 -3.65 18.78
N GLU A 64 0.96 -4.52 19.23
CA GLU A 64 1.42 -5.71 18.51
C GLU A 64 0.29 -6.69 18.15
N TYR A 65 -0.68 -6.84 19.05
CA TYR A 65 -1.82 -7.75 18.81
C TYR A 65 -2.71 -7.30 17.63
N ASP A 66 -2.71 -6.01 17.33
CA ASP A 66 -3.57 -5.40 16.31
C ASP A 66 -2.85 -5.25 14.96
N ALA A 67 -1.52 -5.32 14.94
CA ALA A 67 -0.68 -5.07 13.76
C ALA A 67 -0.64 -6.23 12.75
N SER A 68 -1.21 -7.39 13.08
CA SER A 68 -1.12 -8.60 12.26
C SER A 68 -2.02 -8.60 11.03
N ARG A 69 -2.86 -7.58 10.84
CA ARG A 69 -3.75 -7.45 9.68
C ARG A 69 -3.64 -6.07 9.05
N SER A 70 -3.13 -6.03 7.82
CA SER A 70 -3.21 -4.82 6.99
C SER A 70 -4.68 -4.38 6.82
N GLY A 71 -4.93 -3.07 6.88
CA GLY A 71 -6.25 -2.48 6.64
C GLY A 71 -7.17 -2.37 7.85
N SER A 72 -6.73 -2.72 9.05
CA SER A 72 -7.51 -2.57 10.28
C SER A 72 -7.31 -1.19 10.91
N PHE A 73 -8.38 -0.64 11.52
CA PHE A 73 -8.28 0.55 12.37
C PHE A 73 -8.87 0.29 13.75
N TYR A 74 -8.33 0.99 14.75
CA TYR A 74 -8.75 0.87 16.15
C TYR A 74 -8.74 2.22 16.82
N LEU A 75 -9.63 2.42 17.80
CA LEU A 75 -9.58 3.56 18.71
C LEU A 75 -8.68 3.19 19.89
N LYS A 76 -7.62 3.94 20.08
CA LYS A 76 -6.63 3.75 21.15
C LYS A 76 -6.43 5.04 21.95
N TYR A 77 -5.63 4.95 23.00
CA TYR A 77 -5.17 6.10 23.75
C TYR A 77 -3.65 6.22 23.59
N ASP A 78 -3.18 7.43 23.35
CA ASP A 78 -1.74 7.72 23.31
C ASP A 78 -1.13 7.68 24.74
N ILE A 79 0.16 8.03 24.85
CA ILE A 79 0.86 8.07 26.14
C ILE A 79 0.38 9.20 27.05
N HIS A 80 -0.31 10.19 26.51
CA HIS A 80 -0.88 11.34 27.23
C HIS A 80 -2.36 11.15 27.57
N GLY A 81 -2.96 10.01 27.18
CA GLY A 81 -4.38 9.73 27.42
C GLY A 81 -5.34 10.33 26.39
N ASN A 82 -4.84 10.90 25.27
CA ASN A 82 -5.68 11.39 24.20
C ASN A 82 -6.19 10.23 23.34
N LYS A 83 -7.44 10.33 22.90
CA LYS A 83 -8.00 9.36 21.95
C LYS A 83 -7.39 9.56 20.57
N ILE A 84 -6.88 8.50 19.99
CA ILE A 84 -6.31 8.46 18.64
C ILE A 84 -6.93 7.35 17.82
N ILE A 85 -6.91 7.51 16.52
CA ILE A 85 -7.14 6.44 15.55
C ILE A 85 -5.79 5.82 15.24
N TYR A 86 -5.68 4.53 15.46
CA TYR A 86 -4.56 3.68 15.06
C TYR A 86 -4.97 2.88 13.82
N SER A 87 -4.13 2.84 12.80
CA SER A 87 -4.39 2.04 11.60
C SER A 87 -3.13 1.37 11.08
N SER A 88 -3.30 0.15 10.58
CA SER A 88 -2.28 -0.62 9.87
C SER A 88 -2.48 -0.62 8.34
N ASN A 89 -3.29 0.32 7.82
CA ASN A 89 -3.50 0.47 6.38
C ASN A 89 -2.28 1.11 5.71
N ILE A 90 -1.23 0.31 5.56
CA ILE A 90 0.04 0.70 4.96
C ILE A 90 0.29 -0.15 3.73
N ARG A 91 0.76 0.48 2.67
CA ARG A 91 1.19 -0.18 1.43
C ARG A 91 2.65 0.10 1.17
N LEU A 92 3.40 -0.96 0.91
CA LEU A 92 4.82 -0.91 0.57
C LEU A 92 5.02 -1.25 -0.89
N ILE A 93 5.65 -0.33 -1.62
CA ILE A 93 6.00 -0.46 -3.03
C ILE A 93 7.49 -0.21 -3.19
N VAL A 94 8.17 -1.03 -3.98
CA VAL A 94 9.60 -0.85 -4.29
C VAL A 94 9.78 -0.72 -5.79
N ARG A 95 10.55 0.28 -6.21
CA ARG A 95 10.86 0.60 -7.60
C ARG A 95 12.35 0.80 -7.81
N SER A 96 12.82 0.53 -9.00
CA SER A 96 14.19 0.89 -9.40
C SER A 96 14.24 2.32 -9.93
N THR A 97 15.37 3.01 -9.69
CA THR A 97 15.66 4.32 -10.27
C THR A 97 17.03 4.35 -10.93
N ASN A 98 17.20 5.23 -11.94
CA ASN A 98 18.51 5.55 -12.50
C ASN A 98 19.25 6.61 -11.68
N ASP A 99 18.59 7.23 -10.71
CA ASP A 99 19.24 8.19 -9.79
C ASP A 99 20.30 7.47 -8.95
N SER A 100 21.34 8.15 -8.56
CA SER A 100 22.40 7.63 -7.70
C SER A 100 22.01 7.58 -6.22
N VAL A 101 20.88 8.18 -5.86
CA VAL A 101 20.39 8.32 -4.48
C VAL A 101 19.05 7.61 -4.34
N ALA A 102 18.93 6.81 -3.31
CA ALA A 102 17.64 6.18 -2.97
C ALA A 102 16.69 7.21 -2.33
N LYS A 103 15.39 7.04 -2.58
CA LYS A 103 14.36 7.97 -2.11
C LYS A 103 13.19 7.20 -1.50
N VAL A 104 12.67 7.75 -0.41
CA VAL A 104 11.42 7.28 0.23
C VAL A 104 10.36 8.35 -0.03
N PHE A 105 9.32 7.97 -0.77
CA PHE A 105 8.11 8.77 -0.93
C PHE A 105 7.06 8.23 0.03
N LEU A 106 6.47 9.11 0.82
CA LEU A 106 5.32 8.81 1.64
C LEU A 106 4.12 9.55 1.06
N GLU A 107 3.17 8.81 0.55
CA GLU A 107 1.88 9.31 0.07
C GLU A 107 0.84 9.02 1.14
N TYR A 108 0.34 10.07 1.77
CA TYR A 108 -0.72 10.02 2.77
C TYR A 108 -2.04 10.30 2.08
N LYS A 109 -3.05 9.48 2.33
CA LYS A 109 -4.38 9.62 1.76
C LYS A 109 -5.44 9.67 2.84
N ALA A 110 -6.50 10.42 2.58
CA ALA A 110 -7.71 10.43 3.38
C ALA A 110 -8.91 10.93 2.57
N GLU A 111 -10.10 10.56 2.98
CA GLU A 111 -11.35 11.08 2.44
C GLU A 111 -11.88 12.26 3.28
N GLY A 112 -12.69 13.10 2.66
CA GLY A 112 -13.29 14.25 3.32
C GLY A 112 -14.53 14.79 2.60
N SER A 113 -15.18 15.77 3.24
CA SER A 113 -16.36 16.46 2.69
C SER A 113 -16.02 17.51 1.62
N SER A 114 -14.74 17.80 1.44
CA SER A 114 -14.17 18.62 0.38
C SER A 114 -12.72 18.23 0.18
N PHE A 115 -12.12 18.60 -0.96
CA PHE A 115 -10.71 18.37 -1.25
C PHE A 115 -9.79 18.93 -0.15
N ASP A 116 -10.02 20.18 0.30
CA ASP A 116 -9.24 20.78 1.38
C ASP A 116 -9.38 20.05 2.72
N ASN A 117 -10.57 19.55 3.01
CA ASN A 117 -10.80 18.78 4.25
C ASN A 117 -10.11 17.41 4.17
N ALA A 118 -10.21 16.72 3.04
CA ALA A 118 -9.53 15.46 2.78
C ALA A 118 -8.00 15.62 2.89
N LYS A 119 -7.43 16.63 2.23
CA LYS A 119 -6.01 16.94 2.27
C LYS A 119 -5.52 17.25 3.70
N LYS A 120 -6.22 18.07 4.47
CA LYS A 120 -5.87 18.34 5.87
C LYS A 120 -5.88 17.10 6.75
N ARG A 121 -6.79 16.14 6.49
CA ARG A 121 -6.81 14.86 7.19
C ARG A 121 -5.62 13.99 6.79
N ALA A 122 -5.23 13.98 5.51
CA ALA A 122 -4.03 13.29 5.04
C ALA A 122 -2.76 13.87 5.67
N GLU A 123 -2.63 15.20 5.75
CA GLU A 123 -1.52 15.90 6.41
C GLU A 123 -1.46 15.63 7.93
N ALA A 124 -2.59 15.32 8.55
CA ALA A 124 -2.68 15.02 9.99
C ALA A 124 -2.37 13.55 10.34
N ILE A 125 -1.97 12.73 9.37
CA ILE A 125 -1.51 11.36 9.62
C ILE A 125 -0.08 11.40 10.16
N ASP A 126 0.13 10.81 11.35
CA ASP A 126 1.47 10.63 11.93
C ASP A 126 1.99 9.23 11.58
N TYR A 127 2.95 9.19 10.66
CA TYR A 127 3.67 7.99 10.26
C TYR A 127 5.17 8.21 10.31
N GLN A 128 5.90 7.26 10.87
CA GLN A 128 7.33 7.37 11.10
C GLN A 128 8.10 6.20 10.52
N TYR A 129 9.33 6.46 10.15
CA TYR A 129 10.34 5.47 9.79
C TYR A 129 11.72 5.92 10.23
N THR A 130 12.67 5.00 10.28
CA THR A 130 14.07 5.30 10.58
C THR A 130 15.00 4.67 9.56
N PHE A 131 16.11 5.35 9.26
CA PHE A 131 17.17 4.81 8.42
C PHE A 131 18.50 4.88 9.18
N MET A 132 19.06 3.73 9.53
CA MET A 132 20.34 3.62 10.24
C MET A 132 21.08 2.38 9.76
N ASN A 133 22.40 2.50 9.57
CA ASN A 133 23.28 1.38 9.20
C ASN A 133 22.74 0.55 8.03
N ASN A 134 22.36 1.23 6.95
CA ASN A 134 21.75 0.63 5.75
C ASN A 134 20.48 -0.19 6.03
N THR A 135 19.81 0.08 7.15
CA THR A 135 18.54 -0.54 7.51
C THR A 135 17.45 0.52 7.51
N LEU A 136 16.47 0.36 6.64
CA LEU A 136 15.23 1.13 6.63
C LEU A 136 14.19 0.37 7.45
N THR A 137 13.80 0.97 8.56
CA THR A 137 12.77 0.44 9.44
C THR A 137 11.52 1.29 9.31
N LEU A 138 10.44 0.71 8.80
CA LEU A 138 9.15 1.32 8.57
C LEU A 138 8.21 0.96 9.71
N ASN A 139 7.44 1.92 10.25
CA ASN A 139 6.39 1.56 11.19
C ASN A 139 5.31 0.71 10.50
N SER A 140 4.81 -0.30 11.19
CA SER A 140 3.70 -1.15 10.73
C SER A 140 2.32 -0.50 10.93
N TYR A 141 2.29 0.74 11.40
CA TYR A 141 1.07 1.49 11.70
C TYR A 141 1.31 2.99 11.54
N PHE A 142 0.23 3.72 11.45
CA PHE A 142 0.18 5.16 11.64
C PHE A 142 -0.89 5.54 12.66
N THR A 143 -0.85 6.77 13.13
CA THR A 143 -1.87 7.32 14.02
C THR A 143 -2.41 8.64 13.49
N THR A 144 -3.61 8.99 13.88
CA THR A 144 -4.19 10.32 13.66
C THR A 144 -5.14 10.66 14.80
N ASP A 145 -5.36 11.95 15.04
CA ASP A 145 -6.27 12.40 16.08
C ASP A 145 -7.71 11.94 15.80
N ILE A 146 -8.47 11.64 16.85
CA ILE A 146 -9.87 11.22 16.77
C ILE A 146 -10.77 12.26 16.07
N VAL A 147 -10.43 13.55 16.12
CA VAL A 147 -11.20 14.62 15.46
C VAL A 147 -11.20 14.46 13.92
N ASN A 148 -10.18 13.80 13.37
CA ASN A 148 -10.09 13.52 11.93
C ASN A 148 -11.08 12.43 11.51
N LYS A 149 -11.66 11.68 12.44
CA LYS A 149 -12.51 10.52 12.21
C LYS A 149 -11.79 9.48 11.33
N TYR A 150 -12.29 8.26 11.28
CA TYR A 150 -11.85 7.30 10.26
C TYR A 150 -12.48 7.68 8.91
N ARG A 151 -11.63 7.93 7.91
CA ARG A 151 -11.98 8.36 6.56
C ARG A 151 -11.01 7.76 5.55
N GLU A 152 -11.01 6.43 5.48
CA GLU A 152 -10.18 5.62 4.56
C GLU A 152 -8.70 6.05 4.53
N GLN A 153 -8.15 6.48 5.70
CA GLN A 153 -6.76 6.88 5.79
C GLN A 153 -5.85 5.73 5.38
N GLU A 154 -4.86 6.05 4.55
CA GLU A 154 -3.85 5.12 4.05
C GLU A 154 -2.49 5.83 4.01
N VAL A 155 -1.44 5.07 4.29
CA VAL A 155 -0.05 5.49 4.02
C VAL A 155 0.55 4.56 2.99
N LYS A 156 0.99 5.11 1.87
CA LYS A 156 1.70 4.38 0.84
C LYS A 156 3.18 4.78 0.85
N VAL A 157 4.02 3.82 1.12
CA VAL A 157 5.48 3.96 1.12
C VAL A 157 6.00 3.48 -0.22
N VAL A 158 6.55 4.39 -1.03
CA VAL A 158 7.20 4.04 -2.30
C VAL A 158 8.70 4.24 -2.15
N LEU A 159 9.44 3.15 -2.20
CA LEU A 159 10.90 3.14 -2.09
C LEU A 159 11.51 3.04 -3.48
N TYR A 160 12.26 4.08 -3.88
CA TYR A 160 13.06 4.06 -5.10
C TYR A 160 14.51 3.71 -4.78
N LEU A 161 15.01 2.65 -5.40
CA LEU A 161 16.38 2.15 -5.18
C LEU A 161 17.22 2.31 -6.44
N PRO A 162 18.45 2.80 -6.32
CA PRO A 162 19.41 2.84 -7.42
C PRO A 162 19.66 1.44 -8.01
N ILE A 163 19.79 1.38 -9.32
CA ILE A 163 20.23 0.15 -10.00
C ILE A 163 21.62 -0.25 -9.47
N GLY A 164 21.80 -1.53 -9.16
CA GLY A 164 23.02 -2.09 -8.55
C GLY A 164 22.98 -2.24 -7.04
N THR A 165 22.04 -1.57 -6.36
CA THR A 165 21.79 -1.80 -4.92
C THR A 165 21.28 -3.23 -4.70
N VAL A 166 21.64 -3.82 -3.56
CA VAL A 166 21.07 -5.09 -3.11
C VAL A 166 19.97 -4.80 -2.08
N LEU A 167 18.80 -5.36 -2.26
CA LEU A 167 17.69 -5.28 -1.29
C LEU A 167 17.57 -6.61 -0.53
N PHE A 168 17.44 -6.55 0.78
CA PHE A 168 17.01 -7.65 1.62
C PHE A 168 15.77 -7.21 2.38
N ALA A 169 14.62 -7.76 2.05
CA ALA A 169 13.35 -7.49 2.74
C ALA A 169 13.11 -8.57 3.79
N ASP A 170 12.91 -8.16 5.03
CA ASP A 170 12.57 -9.04 6.15
C ASP A 170 11.16 -9.63 5.93
N ASN A 171 10.93 -10.87 6.38
CA ASN A 171 9.66 -11.57 6.24
C ASN A 171 8.46 -10.78 6.80
N ASN A 172 8.69 -9.92 7.80
CA ASN A 172 7.63 -9.09 8.38
C ASN A 172 7.10 -7.98 7.46
N THR A 173 7.72 -7.77 6.28
CA THR A 173 7.24 -6.84 5.25
C THR A 173 6.14 -7.43 4.37
N TYR A 174 6.01 -8.77 4.31
CA TYR A 174 5.16 -9.52 3.37
C TYR A 174 3.71 -9.01 3.29
N SER A 175 3.06 -8.80 4.43
CA SER A 175 1.65 -8.39 4.49
C SER A 175 1.39 -6.96 4.03
N TYR A 176 2.44 -6.16 3.84
CA TYR A 176 2.37 -4.75 3.41
C TYR A 176 2.67 -4.58 1.93
N HIS A 177 3.14 -5.62 1.23
CA HIS A 177 3.45 -5.54 -0.19
C HIS A 177 2.22 -5.21 -1.01
N SER A 178 2.33 -4.17 -1.84
CA SER A 178 1.31 -3.75 -2.80
C SER A 178 1.95 -3.47 -4.16
N ASN A 179 2.86 -4.36 -4.56
CA ASN A 179 3.62 -4.24 -5.79
C ASN A 179 2.86 -4.82 -6.99
N SER A 180 3.01 -4.19 -8.14
CA SER A 180 2.44 -4.65 -9.41
C SER A 180 3.44 -4.46 -10.54
N SER A 181 3.76 -5.52 -11.24
CA SER A 181 4.66 -5.50 -12.39
C SER A 181 4.18 -4.56 -13.50
N HIS A 182 2.86 -4.34 -13.61
CA HIS A 182 2.27 -3.39 -14.56
C HIS A 182 2.79 -1.95 -14.30
N TYR A 183 3.03 -1.59 -13.04
CA TYR A 183 3.58 -0.27 -12.66
C TYR A 183 5.11 -0.29 -12.49
N LYS A 184 5.79 -1.36 -12.95
CA LYS A 184 7.25 -1.54 -12.83
C LYS A 184 7.74 -1.62 -11.38
N ASP A 185 6.88 -2.09 -10.50
CA ASP A 185 7.25 -2.42 -9.13
C ASP A 185 8.05 -3.73 -9.13
N ILE A 186 9.03 -3.84 -8.24
CA ILE A 186 10.08 -4.85 -8.36
C ILE A 186 10.19 -5.82 -7.18
N LEU A 187 9.43 -5.62 -6.11
CA LEU A 187 9.38 -6.53 -4.95
C LEU A 187 8.11 -7.36 -5.03
N ASN A 188 8.22 -8.66 -5.22
CA ASN A 188 7.07 -9.56 -5.30
C ASN A 188 6.89 -10.33 -4.00
N ASN A 189 5.70 -10.85 -3.75
CA ASN A 189 5.46 -11.77 -2.65
C ASN A 189 6.30 -13.04 -2.84
N GLY A 190 7.02 -13.44 -1.80
CA GLY A 190 7.98 -14.55 -1.83
C GLY A 190 9.42 -14.13 -2.15
N ASP A 191 9.67 -12.84 -2.30
CA ASP A 191 11.02 -12.26 -2.44
C ASP A 191 11.65 -11.92 -1.07
N GLU A 192 10.91 -12.08 0.03
CA GLU A 192 11.39 -11.84 1.39
C GLU A 192 12.50 -12.84 1.75
N GLU A 193 13.37 -12.43 2.69
CA GLU A 193 14.53 -13.19 3.19
C GLU A 193 15.54 -13.57 2.10
N LYS A 194 15.55 -12.83 0.96
CA LYS A 194 16.44 -13.05 -0.18
C LYS A 194 17.25 -11.80 -0.49
N TYR A 195 18.47 -11.99 -0.97
CA TYR A 195 19.31 -10.90 -1.47
C TYR A 195 18.98 -10.63 -2.94
N LEU A 196 18.33 -9.49 -3.18
CA LEU A 196 17.80 -9.10 -4.50
C LEU A 196 18.64 -7.98 -5.09
N LEU A 197 19.40 -8.27 -6.13
CA LEU A 197 20.10 -7.23 -6.92
C LEU A 197 19.10 -6.44 -7.75
N ILE A 198 19.04 -5.13 -7.52
CA ILE A 198 18.15 -4.22 -8.24
C ILE A 198 18.66 -3.99 -9.65
N GLN A 199 17.81 -4.29 -10.62
CA GLN A 199 17.99 -3.95 -12.03
C GLN A 199 16.85 -3.05 -12.51
N LYS A 200 16.95 -2.58 -13.75
CA LYS A 200 15.90 -1.77 -14.36
C LYS A 200 14.60 -2.57 -14.44
N TYR A 201 13.60 -2.19 -13.63
CA TYR A 201 12.26 -2.78 -13.57
C TYR A 201 12.18 -4.26 -13.17
N LYS A 202 13.22 -4.79 -12.55
CA LYS A 202 13.26 -6.18 -12.05
C LYS A 202 14.32 -6.36 -10.98
N THR A 203 14.28 -7.51 -10.32
CA THR A 203 15.32 -7.98 -9.38
C THR A 203 15.96 -9.26 -9.88
N ILE A 204 17.19 -9.52 -9.45
CA ILE A 204 17.87 -10.80 -9.58
C ILE A 204 18.17 -11.31 -8.17
N CYS A 205 17.69 -12.49 -7.85
CA CYS A 205 18.02 -13.15 -6.58
C CYS A 205 19.46 -13.68 -6.63
N LEU A 206 20.29 -13.30 -5.66
CA LEU A 206 21.70 -13.66 -5.58
C LEU A 206 21.94 -14.99 -4.86
N ASP A 207 21.04 -15.37 -3.96
CA ASP A 207 21.14 -16.53 -3.07
C ASP A 207 20.07 -17.60 -3.33
N CYS A 208 19.23 -17.41 -4.37
CA CYS A 208 18.23 -18.39 -4.74
C CYS A 208 18.85 -19.65 -5.38
N PRO A 209 18.27 -20.84 -5.16
CA PRO A 209 18.64 -22.04 -5.89
C PRO A 209 18.54 -21.84 -7.42
N LYS A 210 19.49 -22.34 -8.18
CA LYS A 210 19.54 -22.17 -9.65
C LYS A 210 18.28 -22.65 -10.38
N SER A 211 17.48 -23.53 -9.77
CA SER A 211 16.20 -23.98 -10.29
C SER A 211 15.11 -22.89 -10.33
N ASP A 212 15.18 -21.92 -9.44
CA ASP A 212 14.18 -20.85 -9.35
C ASP A 212 14.53 -19.65 -10.25
N SER A 213 15.79 -19.53 -10.67
CA SER A 213 16.23 -18.52 -11.65
C SER A 213 15.72 -18.78 -13.08
N ILE A 214 15.23 -19.98 -13.37
CA ILE A 214 14.75 -20.41 -14.71
C ILE A 214 13.28 -20.00 -14.97
N LYS A 215 12.54 -19.56 -13.95
CA LYS A 215 11.12 -19.18 -14.12
C LYS A 215 10.90 -17.85 -14.84
N TYR A 216 11.93 -17.05 -15.03
CA TYR A 216 11.86 -15.81 -15.81
C TYR A 216 12.57 -15.96 -17.15
N LYS A 217 11.94 -16.67 -18.09
CA LYS A 217 12.28 -16.47 -19.52
C LYS A 217 11.74 -15.11 -19.94
N PRO A 218 12.59 -14.18 -20.40
CA PRO A 218 12.10 -12.93 -20.95
C PRO A 218 11.18 -13.24 -22.13
N GLU A 219 10.07 -12.55 -22.21
CA GLU A 219 9.02 -12.72 -23.22
C GLU A 219 9.59 -12.69 -24.66
N ASN A 220 10.68 -11.97 -24.86
CA ASN A 220 11.44 -11.90 -26.12
C ASN A 220 12.07 -13.23 -26.53
N GLU A 221 12.54 -14.06 -25.59
CA GLU A 221 13.13 -15.37 -25.88
C GLU A 221 12.07 -16.39 -26.27
N ILE A 222 10.85 -16.23 -25.75
CA ILE A 222 9.69 -17.05 -26.15
C ILE A 222 9.23 -16.67 -27.56
N LEU A 223 9.29 -15.39 -27.92
CA LEU A 223 8.97 -14.87 -29.24
C LEU A 223 10.03 -15.32 -30.28
N GLU A 224 11.33 -15.20 -29.99
CA GLU A 224 12.39 -15.67 -30.86
C GLU A 224 12.33 -17.19 -31.10
N ASN A 225 12.08 -17.99 -30.09
CA ASN A 225 11.89 -19.43 -30.23
C ASN A 225 10.64 -19.80 -31.04
N ARG A 226 9.57 -19.01 -30.97
CA ARG A 226 8.37 -19.19 -31.81
C ARG A 226 8.65 -18.81 -33.26
N ILE A 227 9.36 -17.72 -33.49
CA ILE A 227 9.74 -17.25 -34.81
C ILE A 227 10.69 -18.26 -35.47
N ASN A 228 11.73 -18.71 -34.79
CA ASN A 228 12.68 -19.70 -35.31
C ASN A 228 12.00 -21.06 -35.61
N LYS A 229 11.08 -21.53 -34.78
CA LYS A 229 10.26 -22.72 -35.05
C LYS A 229 9.36 -22.57 -36.28
N SER A 230 8.84 -21.37 -36.51
CA SER A 230 7.99 -21.05 -37.65
C SER A 230 8.83 -21.02 -38.95
N TYR A 231 10.03 -20.43 -38.90
CA TYR A 231 10.96 -20.43 -40.05
C TYR A 231 11.43 -21.85 -40.42
N ASP A 232 11.76 -22.69 -39.43
CA ASP A 232 12.18 -24.07 -39.64
C ASP A 232 11.04 -24.92 -40.25
N TRP A 233 9.79 -24.66 -39.89
CA TRP A 233 8.64 -25.34 -40.50
C TRP A 233 8.40 -24.91 -41.93
N ILE A 234 8.53 -23.60 -42.23
CA ILE A 234 8.37 -23.05 -43.59
C ILE A 234 9.47 -23.59 -44.52
N THR A 235 10.74 -23.60 -44.11
CA THR A 235 11.86 -24.07 -44.91
C THR A 235 11.80 -25.59 -45.23
N ARG A 236 11.21 -26.38 -44.32
CA ARG A 236 11.03 -27.84 -44.55
C ARG A 236 9.85 -28.17 -45.48
N ASN A 237 8.86 -27.31 -45.60
CA ASN A 237 7.65 -27.61 -46.37
C ASN A 237 7.55 -26.84 -47.70
N VAL A 238 8.39 -25.85 -47.96
CA VAL A 238 8.43 -25.11 -49.23
C VAL A 238 9.40 -25.73 -50.24
N ASN A 239 10.33 -26.62 -49.80
CA ASN A 239 11.30 -27.30 -50.64
C ASN A 239 10.91 -28.77 -50.94
N LYS A 240 9.64 -29.12 -50.85
CA LYS A 240 9.06 -30.36 -51.36
C LYS A 240 8.07 -30.03 -52.49
#